data_baddb900d9e645127547d7a09b727643
#
_entry.id   baddb900d9e645127547d7a09b727643
#
_cell.length_a   1.000
_cell.length_b   1.000
_cell.length_c   1.000
_cell.angle_alpha   90.00
_cell.angle_beta   90.00
_cell.angle_gamma   90.00
#
_symmetry.space_group_name_H-M   'P 1'
#
loop_
_entity.id
_entity.type
_entity.pdbx_description
1 polymer ?
#
loop_
_entity_poly.entity_id
_entity_poly.type
_entity_poly.pdbx_seq_one_letter_code
_entity_poly.pdbx_strand_id
1 'polypeptide(L)'
;MNRVKYRISWFIVVQEITSSNTVVRTFFLLNQRVNDLVDISQLKGFRFEFSLSVEIMKLDFSGLESSAPLYGGSNELLSDGFSAAPSFDLPVTSDFDGFQKNSIQMVKPAKGTTTLAFIFKEGVMVAADSRASMGGYISSQSVKKIIEINPYMLGTMAGGAADCQFWHRNLGIKCRLHELANKRRISVTGASKLLANILYSYRGMGLSVGTMIAGWDEKGPGLYYVDSEGGRLKGTKFSVGSGSPYAYGVLDSGYKYDLTVDEAAELARRAIYHATFRDGASGGVASVYHVGPNGWTKLSGDDVGELHYSYYPVEPAIVEQEMTEAVVA
;
A
#
# COMPACT_ATOMS: atom_id res chain seq x y z
N MET A 1 48.35 6.43 11.23
CA MET A 1 47.36 7.29 11.91
C MET A 1 45.98 7.17 11.32
N ASN A 2 45.81 7.17 10.01
CA ASN A 2 44.47 7.13 9.38
C ASN A 2 43.72 5.81 9.56
N ARG A 3 44.41 4.68 9.63
CA ARG A 3 43.80 3.34 9.82
C ARG A 3 43.07 3.23 11.17
N VAL A 4 43.62 3.78 12.20
CA VAL A 4 43.04 3.77 13.56
C VAL A 4 41.80 4.65 13.65
N LYS A 5 41.81 5.80 12.96
CA LYS A 5 40.71 6.76 12.99
C LYS A 5 39.41 6.22 12.32
N TYR A 6 39.55 5.48 11.21
CA TYR A 6 38.41 4.85 10.55
C TYR A 6 37.89 3.62 11.32
N ARG A 7 38.79 2.83 11.88
CA ARG A 7 38.39 1.67 12.69
C ARG A 7 37.67 2.08 13.96
N ILE A 8 38.05 3.15 14.61
CA ILE A 8 37.39 3.69 15.79
C ILE A 8 36.00 4.26 15.40
N SER A 9 35.90 4.95 14.27
CA SER A 9 34.66 5.52 13.81
C SER A 9 33.61 4.43 13.47
N TRP A 10 34.03 3.34 12.83
CA TRP A 10 33.17 2.19 12.58
C TRP A 10 32.77 1.42 13.85
N PHE A 11 33.68 1.31 14.78
CA PHE A 11 33.39 0.65 16.06
C PHE A 11 32.36 1.45 16.87
N ILE A 12 32.46 2.75 16.89
CA ILE A 12 31.49 3.64 17.54
C ILE A 12 30.14 3.54 16.87
N VAL A 13 30.07 3.49 15.53
CA VAL A 13 28.80 3.32 14.78
C VAL A 13 28.18 1.97 15.09
N VAL A 14 28.94 0.90 15.14
CA VAL A 14 28.40 -0.45 15.45
C VAL A 14 27.97 -0.55 16.92
N GLN A 15 28.61 0.12 17.84
CA GLN A 15 28.26 0.08 19.26
C GLN A 15 26.99 0.92 19.57
N GLU A 16 26.73 1.96 18.81
CA GLU A 16 25.55 2.81 18.95
C GLU A 16 24.31 2.32 18.19
N ILE A 17 24.42 1.29 17.34
CA ILE A 17 23.27 0.64 16.67
C ILE A 17 22.27 0.02 17.68
N THR A 18 22.66 -0.13 18.92
CA THR A 18 21.79 -0.60 20.00
C THR A 18 20.98 0.49 20.70
N SER A 19 21.23 1.78 20.45
CA SER A 19 20.44 2.90 21.01
C SER A 19 19.93 3.83 19.91
N SER A 20 18.63 3.83 19.74
CA SER A 20 17.89 4.10 18.52
C SER A 20 17.94 5.48 17.85
N ASN A 21 18.43 6.54 18.43
CA ASN A 21 18.35 7.88 17.81
C ASN A 21 19.68 8.58 17.49
N THR A 22 20.75 8.21 18.15
CA THR A 22 22.08 8.83 17.99
C THR A 22 22.83 8.25 16.79
N VAL A 23 22.55 7.01 16.43
CA VAL A 23 23.18 6.26 15.33
C VAL A 23 22.89 6.87 13.96
N VAL A 24 21.65 7.30 13.73
CA VAL A 24 21.29 7.91 12.43
C VAL A 24 22.02 9.22 12.21
N ARG A 25 22.23 10.00 13.27
CA ARG A 25 22.99 11.25 13.21
C ARG A 25 24.50 11.02 12.98
N THR A 26 25.06 10.03 13.66
CA THR A 26 26.50 9.71 13.52
C THR A 26 26.80 9.08 12.16
N PHE A 27 25.91 8.23 11.66
CA PHE A 27 26.02 7.64 10.32
C PHE A 27 25.88 8.70 9.22
N PHE A 28 24.98 9.66 9.38
CA PHE A 28 24.79 10.76 8.43
C PHE A 28 26.01 11.70 8.42
N LEU A 29 26.55 12.03 9.58
CA LEU A 29 27.76 12.85 9.71
C LEU A 29 29.00 12.14 9.18
N LEU A 30 29.12 10.82 9.36
CA LEU A 30 30.23 10.04 8.83
C LEU A 30 30.17 9.97 7.29
N ASN A 31 28.97 9.77 6.73
CA ASN A 31 28.75 9.74 5.28
C ASN A 31 28.98 11.11 4.63
N GLN A 32 28.62 12.18 5.33
CA GLN A 32 28.87 13.55 4.87
C GLN A 32 30.36 13.90 4.93
N ARG A 33 31.07 13.49 6.00
CA ARG A 33 32.51 13.70 6.10
C ARG A 33 33.35 12.88 5.12
N VAL A 34 32.89 11.70 4.76
CA VAL A 34 33.57 10.88 3.73
C VAL A 34 33.39 11.50 2.36
N ASN A 35 32.24 12.11 2.07
CA ASN A 35 32.02 12.81 0.80
C ASN A 35 32.77 14.14 0.68
N ASP A 36 33.07 14.80 1.83
CA ASP A 36 33.77 16.10 1.84
C ASP A 36 35.31 15.98 1.88
N LEU A 37 35.84 14.78 2.16
CA LEU A 37 37.28 14.68 2.55
C LEU A 37 38.14 13.86 1.60
N VAL A 38 37.65 13.23 0.55
CA VAL A 38 38.51 12.27 -0.14
C VAL A 38 38.42 12.30 -1.64
N ASP A 39 39.42 12.88 -2.23
CA ASP A 39 39.94 12.43 -3.51
C ASP A 39 40.47 10.99 -3.33
N ILE A 40 39.68 10.03 -3.77
CA ILE A 40 39.94 8.58 -3.66
C ILE A 40 41.29 8.18 -4.28
N SER A 41 41.83 9.03 -5.13
CA SER A 41 43.16 8.81 -5.75
C SER A 41 44.32 8.79 -4.76
N GLN A 42 44.19 9.37 -3.55
CA GLN A 42 45.25 9.42 -2.54
C GLN A 42 45.27 8.22 -1.58
N LEU A 43 44.32 7.27 -1.71
CA LEU A 43 44.22 6.07 -0.85
C LEU A 43 44.96 4.84 -1.41
N LYS A 44 45.77 4.99 -2.42
CA LYS A 44 46.64 3.92 -2.91
C LYS A 44 47.67 3.54 -1.80
N GLY A 45 47.39 2.44 -1.15
CA GLY A 45 48.28 1.86 -0.12
C GLY A 45 47.60 1.41 1.18
N PHE A 46 46.30 1.64 1.34
CA PHE A 46 45.58 1.17 2.51
C PHE A 46 44.93 -0.19 2.27
N ARG A 47 45.38 -1.20 2.98
CA ARG A 47 44.77 -2.53 3.00
C ARG A 47 43.66 -2.53 4.05
N PHE A 48 42.41 -2.57 3.63
CA PHE A 48 41.26 -2.73 4.54
C PHE A 48 41.06 -4.23 4.81
N GLU A 49 41.33 -4.68 6.00
CA GLU A 49 40.90 -6.00 6.46
C GLU A 49 39.51 -5.85 7.09
N PHE A 50 38.49 -6.32 6.38
CA PHE A 50 37.16 -6.49 6.93
C PHE A 50 37.11 -7.80 7.70
N SER A 51 37.14 -7.75 9.02
CA SER A 51 36.69 -8.86 9.84
C SER A 51 35.17 -8.68 10.05
N LEU A 52 34.38 -9.32 9.21
CA LEU A 52 32.95 -9.45 9.42
C LEU A 52 32.76 -10.63 10.38
N SER A 53 32.69 -10.40 11.66
CA SER A 53 32.10 -11.36 12.59
C SER A 53 30.59 -11.28 12.40
N VAL A 54 30.09 -12.11 11.50
CA VAL A 54 28.66 -12.40 11.44
C VAL A 54 28.36 -13.26 12.66
N GLU A 55 27.91 -12.65 13.75
CA GLU A 55 27.15 -13.39 14.76
C GLU A 55 25.87 -13.85 14.08
N ILE A 56 25.92 -15.08 13.58
CA ILE A 56 24.71 -15.80 13.19
C ILE A 56 23.94 -15.96 14.49
N MET A 57 22.87 -15.22 14.65
CA MET A 57 21.85 -15.45 15.65
C MET A 57 21.40 -16.91 15.47
N LYS A 58 21.96 -17.82 16.24
CA LYS A 58 21.44 -19.20 16.34
C LYS A 58 20.07 -19.09 16.96
N LEU A 59 19.04 -19.17 16.12
CA LEU A 59 17.68 -19.41 16.59
C LEU A 59 17.70 -20.78 17.32
N ASP A 60 17.51 -20.75 18.62
CA ASP A 60 17.38 -21.93 19.44
C ASP A 60 15.98 -22.53 19.20
N PHE A 61 15.96 -23.65 18.49
CA PHE A 61 14.76 -24.45 18.24
C PHE A 61 14.57 -25.58 19.25
N SER A 62 15.35 -25.64 20.34
CA SER A 62 15.29 -26.71 21.34
C SER A 62 13.93 -26.80 22.04
N GLY A 63 13.08 -25.77 21.98
CA GLY A 63 11.72 -25.80 22.50
C GLY A 63 10.68 -26.43 21.55
N LEU A 64 11.03 -26.75 20.31
CA LEU A 64 10.11 -27.32 19.33
C LEU A 64 10.08 -28.86 19.32
N GLU A 65 11.00 -29.49 20.00
CA GLU A 65 11.06 -30.97 20.06
C GLU A 65 10.17 -31.58 21.14
N SER A 66 9.47 -30.79 21.94
CA SER A 66 8.59 -31.28 23.02
C SER A 66 7.09 -31.27 22.68
N SER A 67 6.71 -31.07 21.43
CA SER A 67 5.34 -31.34 21.01
C SER A 67 5.15 -32.85 20.88
N ALA A 68 4.30 -33.40 21.72
CA ALA A 68 3.89 -34.80 21.69
C ALA A 68 3.52 -35.23 20.25
N PRO A 69 3.81 -36.50 19.89
CA PRO A 69 3.54 -36.97 18.54
C PRO A 69 2.04 -36.93 18.26
N LEU A 70 1.69 -36.27 17.15
CA LEU A 70 0.32 -36.09 16.67
C LEU A 70 -0.35 -37.38 16.17
N TYR A 71 0.29 -38.55 16.38
CA TYR A 71 -0.24 -39.89 16.08
C TYR A 71 0.19 -40.91 17.14
N GLY A 72 -0.68 -41.09 18.11
CA GLY A 72 -0.70 -42.28 18.92
C GLY A 72 -1.30 -43.40 18.09
N GLY A 73 -0.46 -44.13 17.36
CA GLY A 73 -0.86 -45.36 16.69
C GLY A 73 -0.93 -46.50 17.69
N SER A 74 -2.13 -46.91 18.12
CA SER A 74 -2.38 -48.27 18.59
C SER A 74 -2.88 -49.10 17.40
N ASN A 75 -2.08 -50.12 17.03
CA ASN A 75 -2.48 -51.18 16.12
C ASN A 75 -3.65 -51.92 16.71
N GLU A 76 -4.83 -51.82 16.12
CA GLU A 76 -5.81 -52.89 16.13
C GLU A 76 -6.38 -53.07 14.74
N LEU A 77 -6.33 -54.33 14.31
CA LEU A 77 -6.71 -54.81 12.99
C LEU A 77 -8.23 -54.69 12.77
N LEU A 78 -8.56 -54.23 11.60
CA LEU A 78 -9.63 -54.70 10.70
C LEU A 78 -10.95 -55.16 11.32
N SER A 79 -11.96 -54.30 11.24
CA SER A 79 -13.29 -54.74 10.80
C SER A 79 -14.08 -53.59 10.20
N ASP A 80 -14.42 -53.78 8.95
CA ASP A 80 -15.54 -53.23 8.18
C ASP A 80 -15.94 -51.76 8.30
N GLY A 81 -15.57 -51.06 7.23
CA GLY A 81 -16.39 -50.17 6.42
C GLY A 81 -17.39 -49.28 7.13
N PHE A 82 -16.94 -48.11 7.52
CA PHE A 82 -17.61 -46.81 7.30
C PHE A 82 -16.61 -45.76 7.78
N SER A 83 -16.07 -44.98 6.82
CA SER A 83 -15.25 -43.84 7.15
C SER A 83 -16.09 -42.89 8.01
N ALA A 84 -15.79 -42.83 9.30
CA ALA A 84 -16.34 -41.81 10.17
C ALA A 84 -15.85 -40.45 9.63
N ALA A 85 -16.78 -39.58 9.31
CA ALA A 85 -16.48 -38.19 9.01
C ALA A 85 -15.59 -37.63 10.13
N PRO A 86 -14.57 -36.78 9.82
CA PRO A 86 -13.73 -36.20 10.84
C PRO A 86 -14.60 -35.51 11.88
N SER A 87 -14.52 -36.00 13.15
CA SER A 87 -15.21 -35.38 14.27
C SER A 87 -14.65 -33.96 14.42
N PHE A 88 -15.48 -32.96 14.12
CA PHE A 88 -15.18 -31.58 14.41
C PHE A 88 -15.41 -31.42 15.93
N ASP A 89 -14.35 -31.48 16.71
CA ASP A 89 -14.41 -31.15 18.11
C ASP A 89 -14.67 -29.64 18.24
N LEU A 90 -15.91 -29.29 18.55
CA LEU A 90 -16.24 -27.91 18.91
C LEU A 90 -15.49 -27.55 20.19
N PRO A 91 -14.79 -26.42 20.22
CA PRO A 91 -14.12 -25.99 21.45
C PRO A 91 -15.10 -25.89 22.60
N VAL A 92 -14.69 -26.39 23.77
CA VAL A 92 -15.48 -26.38 24.99
C VAL A 92 -15.87 -24.89 25.28
N THR A 93 -17.12 -24.68 25.65
CA THR A 93 -17.70 -23.34 25.86
C THR A 93 -16.93 -22.45 26.85
N SER A 94 -16.10 -23.02 27.72
CA SER A 94 -15.21 -22.27 28.62
C SER A 94 -14.06 -21.52 27.93
N ASP A 95 -13.64 -21.95 26.72
CA ASP A 95 -12.56 -21.34 25.96
C ASP A 95 -13.06 -20.41 24.85
N PHE A 96 -14.38 -20.20 24.75
CA PHE A 96 -14.96 -19.38 23.68
C PHE A 96 -14.46 -17.93 23.72
N ASP A 97 -14.28 -17.36 24.92
CA ASP A 97 -13.69 -16.04 25.11
C ASP A 97 -12.22 -15.98 24.66
N GLY A 98 -11.45 -17.04 24.91
CA GLY A 98 -10.07 -17.19 24.46
C GLY A 98 -10.00 -17.29 22.93
N PHE A 99 -10.88 -18.08 22.32
CA PHE A 99 -10.98 -18.21 20.86
C PHE A 99 -11.38 -16.88 20.20
N GLN A 100 -12.38 -16.16 20.74
CA GLN A 100 -12.76 -14.85 20.24
C GLN A 100 -11.61 -13.84 20.32
N LYS A 101 -10.90 -13.80 21.45
CA LYS A 101 -9.73 -12.91 21.62
C LYS A 101 -8.61 -13.26 20.64
N ASN A 102 -8.32 -14.55 20.45
CA ASN A 102 -7.32 -15.00 19.49
C ASN A 102 -7.75 -14.73 18.05
N SER A 103 -9.03 -14.94 17.73
CA SER A 103 -9.57 -14.64 16.40
C SER A 103 -9.53 -13.15 16.09
N ILE A 104 -9.86 -12.29 17.06
CA ILE A 104 -9.76 -10.83 16.93
C ILE A 104 -8.30 -10.39 16.75
N GLN A 105 -7.33 -11.06 17.40
CA GLN A 105 -5.91 -10.79 17.20
C GLN A 105 -5.39 -11.29 15.84
N MET A 106 -5.91 -12.39 15.34
CA MET A 106 -5.57 -12.92 14.00
C MET A 106 -6.19 -12.10 12.89
N VAL A 107 -7.42 -11.63 13.05
CA VAL A 107 -8.10 -10.74 12.13
C VAL A 107 -7.82 -9.30 12.54
N LYS A 108 -6.58 -8.84 12.37
CA LYS A 108 -6.31 -7.41 12.45
C LYS A 108 -7.01 -6.73 11.28
N PRO A 109 -8.01 -5.84 11.52
CA PRO A 109 -8.68 -5.14 10.43
C PRO A 109 -7.62 -4.40 9.61
N ALA A 110 -7.51 -4.76 8.34
CA ALA A 110 -6.64 -4.08 7.42
C ALA A 110 -7.13 -2.63 7.23
N LYS A 111 -6.22 -1.71 6.93
CA LYS A 111 -6.56 -0.33 6.62
C LYS A 111 -7.44 -0.30 5.38
N GLY A 112 -8.62 0.33 5.49
CA GLY A 112 -9.58 0.41 4.40
C GLY A 112 -9.21 1.47 3.38
N THR A 113 -9.37 1.12 2.12
CA THR A 113 -9.10 2.04 1.00
C THR A 113 -9.60 1.42 -0.31
N THR A 114 -10.10 2.27 -1.18
CA THR A 114 -10.28 1.96 -2.60
C THR A 114 -9.65 3.04 -3.46
N THR A 115 -8.63 2.69 -4.22
CA THR A 115 -8.06 3.56 -5.25
C THR A 115 -8.06 2.82 -6.58
N LEU A 116 -8.24 3.56 -7.67
CA LEU A 116 -8.17 3.01 -9.02
C LEU A 116 -7.51 4.01 -9.98
N ALA A 117 -6.93 3.49 -11.05
CA ALA A 117 -6.47 4.28 -12.16
C ALA A 117 -6.51 3.46 -13.45
N PHE A 118 -6.79 4.10 -14.58
CA PHE A 118 -6.74 3.46 -15.89
C PHE A 118 -6.36 4.46 -16.99
N ILE A 119 -5.69 3.93 -18.01
CA ILE A 119 -5.29 4.67 -19.20
C ILE A 119 -6.45 4.60 -20.20
N PHE A 120 -6.77 5.73 -20.82
CA PHE A 120 -7.71 5.83 -21.92
C PHE A 120 -7.17 6.78 -23.00
N LYS A 121 -7.91 7.00 -24.06
CA LYS A 121 -7.46 7.78 -25.23
C LYS A 121 -6.93 9.18 -24.89
N GLU A 122 -7.58 9.86 -23.93
CA GLU A 122 -7.25 11.25 -23.59
C GLU A 122 -6.33 11.38 -22.36
N GLY A 123 -5.87 10.27 -21.77
CA GLY A 123 -4.94 10.33 -20.64
C GLY A 123 -5.05 9.20 -19.65
N VAL A 124 -4.90 9.55 -18.37
CA VAL A 124 -5.06 8.64 -17.25
C VAL A 124 -6.13 9.16 -16.32
N MET A 125 -7.13 8.34 -16.04
CA MET A 125 -8.12 8.62 -15.01
C MET A 125 -7.65 8.02 -13.70
N VAL A 126 -7.75 8.80 -12.61
CA VAL A 126 -7.37 8.39 -11.25
C VAL A 126 -8.52 8.69 -10.30
N ALA A 127 -8.95 7.73 -9.51
CA ALA A 127 -9.99 7.97 -8.52
C ALA A 127 -9.67 7.26 -7.19
N ALA A 128 -10.20 7.83 -6.10
CA ALA A 128 -10.05 7.27 -4.77
C ALA A 128 -11.22 7.66 -3.88
N ASP A 129 -11.49 6.82 -2.87
CA ASP A 129 -12.33 7.15 -1.73
C ASP A 129 -11.58 8.03 -0.73
N SER A 130 -12.25 8.50 0.32
CA SER A 130 -11.63 9.39 1.32
C SER A 130 -11.68 8.87 2.75
N ARG A 131 -12.21 7.67 3.01
CA ARG A 131 -12.29 7.09 4.36
C ARG A 131 -10.95 6.55 4.81
N ALA A 132 -10.53 6.91 6.02
CA ALA A 132 -9.44 6.24 6.73
C ALA A 132 -10.01 5.46 7.92
N SER A 133 -9.66 4.19 8.00
CA SER A 133 -10.03 3.31 9.11
C SER A 133 -8.82 2.97 9.99
N MET A 134 -9.06 2.74 11.27
CA MET A 134 -8.07 2.27 12.24
C MET A 134 -8.70 1.16 13.06
N GLY A 135 -8.38 -0.07 12.71
CA GLY A 135 -9.08 -1.24 13.26
C GLY A 135 -10.55 -1.23 12.84
N GLY A 136 -11.46 -1.38 13.79
CA GLY A 136 -12.91 -1.32 13.59
C GLY A 136 -13.50 0.10 13.56
N TYR A 137 -12.69 1.14 13.70
CA TYR A 137 -13.15 2.53 13.78
C TYR A 137 -12.82 3.32 12.52
N ILE A 138 -13.68 4.30 12.19
CA ILE A 138 -13.41 5.29 11.15
C ILE A 138 -12.66 6.45 11.82
N SER A 139 -11.39 6.65 11.43
CA SER A 139 -10.57 7.74 11.97
C SER A 139 -10.80 9.07 11.24
N SER A 140 -11.15 9.02 9.96
CA SER A 140 -11.45 10.19 9.14
C SER A 140 -12.27 9.82 7.91
N GLN A 141 -13.11 10.75 7.44
CA GLN A 141 -13.89 10.64 6.19
C GLN A 141 -13.37 11.53 5.06
N SER A 142 -12.33 12.35 5.33
CA SER A 142 -11.89 13.42 4.43
C SER A 142 -10.41 13.33 4.05
N VAL A 143 -9.83 12.13 4.06
CA VAL A 143 -8.41 11.92 3.72
C VAL A 143 -8.20 12.03 2.21
N LYS A 144 -7.23 12.85 1.80
CA LYS A 144 -6.81 12.94 0.41
C LYS A 144 -5.89 11.76 0.09
N LYS A 145 -6.38 10.78 -0.66
CA LYS A 145 -5.64 9.57 -1.06
C LYS A 145 -4.96 9.70 -2.43
N ILE A 146 -5.19 10.78 -3.14
CA ILE A 146 -4.49 11.14 -4.37
C ILE A 146 -3.54 12.27 -4.01
N ILE A 147 -2.24 12.02 -4.24
CA ILE A 147 -1.13 12.90 -3.84
C ILE A 147 -0.46 13.41 -5.10
N GLU A 148 -0.24 14.73 -5.16
CA GLU A 148 0.53 15.35 -6.22
C GLU A 148 2.02 15.06 -6.03
N ILE A 149 2.64 14.49 -7.05
CA ILE A 149 4.10 14.31 -7.15
C ILE A 149 4.71 15.50 -7.89
N ASN A 150 4.11 15.86 -9.02
CA ASN A 150 4.41 17.05 -9.81
C ASN A 150 3.20 17.43 -10.68
N PRO A 151 3.19 18.54 -11.42
CA PRO A 151 2.03 18.96 -12.22
C PRO A 151 1.54 17.97 -13.29
N TYR A 152 2.34 16.95 -13.61
CA TYR A 152 2.03 15.93 -14.62
C TYR A 152 1.97 14.53 -14.07
N MET A 153 2.06 14.35 -12.73
CA MET A 153 2.14 13.04 -12.11
C MET A 153 1.44 13.02 -10.76
N LEU A 154 0.59 12.04 -10.59
CA LEU A 154 -0.14 11.75 -9.36
C LEU A 154 0.29 10.39 -8.79
N GLY A 155 0.26 10.29 -7.47
CA GLY A 155 0.39 9.03 -6.74
C GLY A 155 -0.88 8.72 -5.96
N THR A 156 -1.26 7.45 -5.85
CA THR A 156 -2.36 7.02 -5.00
C THR A 156 -1.85 6.44 -3.70
N MET A 157 -2.68 6.42 -2.68
CA MET A 157 -2.32 5.99 -1.33
C MET A 157 -3.18 4.82 -0.90
N ALA A 158 -2.56 3.64 -0.73
CA ALA A 158 -3.15 2.50 -0.05
C ALA A 158 -2.13 1.88 0.90
N GLY A 159 -2.60 1.37 2.05
CA GLY A 159 -1.75 0.85 3.12
C GLY A 159 -1.52 1.87 4.24
N GLY A 160 -0.27 2.08 4.67
CA GLY A 160 0.10 3.04 5.71
C GLY A 160 0.03 4.48 5.20
N ALA A 161 -0.88 5.29 5.74
CA ALA A 161 -1.03 6.67 5.31
C ALA A 161 0.27 7.49 5.50
N ALA A 162 0.93 7.31 6.64
CA ALA A 162 2.20 7.98 6.93
C ALA A 162 3.31 7.57 5.97
N ASP A 163 3.45 6.26 5.69
CA ASP A 163 4.43 5.73 4.76
C ASP A 163 4.19 6.27 3.34
N CYS A 164 2.93 6.20 2.87
CA CYS A 164 2.58 6.70 1.55
C CYS A 164 2.87 8.19 1.41
N GLN A 165 2.45 9.03 2.37
CA GLN A 165 2.68 10.46 2.34
C GLN A 165 4.18 10.80 2.34
N PHE A 166 4.95 10.15 3.21
CA PHE A 166 6.39 10.38 3.31
C PHE A 166 7.10 10.01 2.00
N TRP A 167 6.83 8.82 1.46
CA TRP A 167 7.53 8.36 0.26
C TRP A 167 7.10 9.09 -1.02
N HIS A 168 5.83 9.50 -1.15
CA HIS A 168 5.41 10.35 -2.27
C HIS A 168 6.03 11.75 -2.19
N ARG A 169 6.12 12.34 -1.01
CA ARG A 169 6.82 13.62 -0.82
C ARG A 169 8.30 13.49 -1.17
N ASN A 170 8.96 12.45 -0.70
CA ASN A 170 10.36 12.18 -1.04
C ASN A 170 10.55 11.98 -2.55
N LEU A 171 9.65 11.24 -3.19
CA LEU A 171 9.65 11.07 -4.64
C LEU A 171 9.52 12.41 -5.37
N GLY A 172 8.61 13.29 -4.94
CA GLY A 172 8.44 14.62 -5.51
C GLY A 172 9.72 15.47 -5.45
N ILE A 173 10.40 15.45 -4.30
CA ILE A 173 11.71 16.12 -4.13
C ILE A 173 12.74 15.56 -5.11
N LYS A 174 12.83 14.23 -5.24
CA LYS A 174 13.78 13.58 -6.16
C LYS A 174 13.44 13.84 -7.63
N CYS A 175 12.17 13.90 -7.99
CA CYS A 175 11.73 14.28 -9.32
C CYS A 175 12.16 15.73 -9.65
N ARG A 176 12.00 16.64 -8.70
CA ARG A 176 12.44 18.03 -8.86
C ARG A 176 13.95 18.18 -8.99
N LEU A 177 14.71 17.46 -8.18
CA LEU A 177 16.18 17.42 -8.29
C LEU A 177 16.64 16.88 -9.63
N HIS A 178 16.00 15.81 -10.12
CA HIS A 178 16.27 15.25 -11.46
C HIS A 178 16.01 16.29 -12.56
N GLU A 179 14.91 17.03 -12.48
CA GLU A 179 14.57 18.07 -13.44
C GLU A 179 15.61 19.21 -13.43
N LEU A 180 16.03 19.64 -12.26
CA LEU A 180 17.05 20.68 -12.12
C LEU A 180 18.42 20.25 -12.68
N ALA A 181 18.81 19.01 -12.40
CA ALA A 181 20.09 18.47 -12.85
C ALA A 181 20.12 18.21 -14.37
N ASN A 182 19.03 17.67 -14.92
CA ASN A 182 18.99 17.23 -16.31
C ASN A 182 18.29 18.21 -17.26
N LYS A 183 17.72 19.32 -16.74
CA LYS A 183 16.90 20.30 -17.48
C LYS A 183 15.71 19.67 -18.21
N ARG A 184 15.25 18.51 -17.75
CA ARG A 184 14.21 17.70 -18.35
C ARG A 184 13.43 16.97 -17.25
N ARG A 185 12.10 16.91 -17.41
CA ARG A 185 11.24 16.18 -16.46
C ARG A 185 11.57 14.69 -16.44
N ILE A 186 11.47 14.09 -15.26
CA ILE A 186 11.57 12.64 -15.12
C ILE A 186 10.35 11.97 -15.77
N SER A 187 10.56 10.87 -16.49
CA SER A 187 9.46 10.08 -17.04
C SER A 187 8.67 9.35 -15.95
N VAL A 188 7.41 8.99 -16.23
CA VAL A 188 6.59 8.16 -15.33
C VAL A 188 7.30 6.82 -15.06
N THR A 189 7.91 6.25 -16.08
CA THR A 189 8.77 5.07 -15.99
C THR A 189 9.93 5.27 -15.01
N GLY A 190 10.62 6.39 -15.10
CA GLY A 190 11.76 6.72 -14.24
C GLY A 190 11.34 6.96 -12.80
N ALA A 191 10.29 7.73 -12.56
CA ALA A 191 9.76 8.02 -11.25
C ALA A 191 9.27 6.75 -10.52
N SER A 192 8.52 5.88 -11.21
CA SER A 192 8.06 4.61 -10.65
C SER A 192 9.22 3.66 -10.34
N LYS A 193 10.26 3.63 -11.17
CA LYS A 193 11.46 2.82 -10.93
C LYS A 193 12.26 3.34 -9.74
N LEU A 194 12.39 4.65 -9.62
CA LEU A 194 13.06 5.29 -8.48
C LEU A 194 12.34 4.96 -7.17
N LEU A 195 11.00 5.08 -7.13
CA LEU A 195 10.22 4.72 -5.95
C LEU A 195 10.37 3.24 -5.60
N ALA A 196 10.24 2.34 -6.58
CA ALA A 196 10.39 0.91 -6.37
C ALA A 196 11.78 0.54 -5.80
N ASN A 197 12.86 1.15 -6.31
CA ASN A 197 14.20 0.93 -5.80
C ASN A 197 14.36 1.43 -4.36
N ILE A 198 13.76 2.57 -4.03
CA ILE A 198 13.77 3.09 -2.66
C ILE A 198 13.05 2.13 -1.73
N LEU A 199 11.81 1.75 -2.05
CA LEU A 199 11.01 0.84 -1.21
C LEU A 199 11.70 -0.52 -1.05
N TYR A 200 12.30 -1.04 -2.13
CA TYR A 200 13.07 -2.27 -2.07
C TYR A 200 14.23 -2.21 -1.07
N SER A 201 14.93 -1.07 -0.94
CA SER A 201 16.00 -0.90 0.03
C SER A 201 15.52 -0.91 1.49
N TYR A 202 14.21 -0.72 1.73
CA TYR A 202 13.55 -0.80 3.04
C TYR A 202 12.75 -2.08 3.24
N ARG A 203 12.92 -3.06 2.34
CA ARG A 203 12.21 -4.34 2.41
C ARG A 203 12.50 -5.03 3.74
N GLY A 204 11.47 -5.60 4.36
CA GLY A 204 11.55 -6.25 5.66
C GLY A 204 11.47 -5.31 6.87
N MET A 205 11.46 -3.98 6.67
CA MET A 205 11.36 -2.99 7.75
C MET A 205 9.91 -2.62 8.12
N GLY A 206 8.91 -3.37 7.63
CA GLY A 206 7.52 -3.20 7.99
C GLY A 206 6.80 -2.05 7.28
N LEU A 207 7.33 -1.52 6.19
CA LEU A 207 6.61 -0.54 5.36
C LEU A 207 5.33 -1.16 4.79
N SER A 208 4.27 -0.35 4.72
CA SER A 208 2.99 -0.74 4.15
C SER A 208 2.58 0.28 3.09
N VAL A 209 2.97 0.02 1.85
CA VAL A 209 2.74 0.89 0.70
C VAL A 209 2.21 0.07 -0.47
N GLY A 210 1.05 0.45 -0.97
CA GLY A 210 0.53 0.03 -2.28
C GLY A 210 0.13 1.30 -3.02
N THR A 211 0.84 1.65 -4.07
CA THR A 211 0.64 2.92 -4.78
C THR A 211 0.59 2.72 -6.28
N MET A 212 -0.20 3.55 -6.93
CA MET A 212 -0.13 3.71 -8.38
C MET A 212 0.52 5.05 -8.68
N ILE A 213 1.45 5.05 -9.64
CA ILE A 213 2.04 6.26 -10.21
C ILE A 213 1.41 6.46 -11.59
N ALA A 214 0.59 7.49 -11.70
CA ALA A 214 -0.13 7.87 -12.91
C ALA A 214 0.39 9.21 -13.41
N GLY A 215 0.70 9.32 -14.69
CA GLY A 215 1.26 10.56 -15.21
C GLY A 215 1.26 10.63 -16.73
N TRP A 216 1.65 11.81 -17.22
CA TRP A 216 1.87 12.07 -18.63
C TRP A 216 3.30 12.56 -18.85
N ASP A 217 4.05 11.87 -19.68
CA ASP A 217 5.42 12.26 -20.07
C ASP A 217 5.56 12.42 -21.60
N GLU A 218 6.77 12.60 -22.09
CA GLU A 218 7.07 12.76 -23.53
C GLU A 218 6.60 11.57 -24.38
N LYS A 219 6.40 10.40 -23.76
CA LYS A 219 5.92 9.17 -24.44
C LYS A 219 4.40 9.00 -24.35
N GLY A 220 3.71 9.94 -23.70
CA GLY A 220 2.28 9.90 -23.49
C GLY A 220 1.89 9.42 -22.07
N PRO A 221 0.69 8.85 -21.89
CA PRO A 221 0.19 8.40 -20.61
C PRO A 221 0.97 7.20 -20.08
N GLY A 222 1.27 7.21 -18.79
CA GLY A 222 1.95 6.12 -18.09
C GLY A 222 1.25 5.77 -16.78
N LEU A 223 1.16 4.47 -16.50
CA LEU A 223 0.58 3.95 -15.27
C LEU A 223 1.39 2.76 -14.75
N TYR A 224 1.81 2.85 -13.50
CA TYR A 224 2.58 1.83 -12.82
C TYR A 224 2.03 1.58 -11.42
N TYR A 225 1.94 0.31 -11.04
CA TYR A 225 1.74 -0.12 -9.67
C TYR A 225 3.10 -0.35 -9.01
N VAL A 226 3.26 0.10 -7.78
CA VAL A 226 4.47 -0.08 -6.95
C VAL A 226 4.06 -0.46 -5.53
N ASP A 227 4.76 -1.41 -4.91
CA ASP A 227 4.50 -1.87 -3.55
C ASP A 227 5.71 -1.77 -2.62
N SER A 228 5.46 -2.03 -1.33
CA SER A 228 6.48 -1.99 -0.28
C SER A 228 7.57 -3.05 -0.40
N GLU A 229 7.36 -4.12 -1.18
CA GLU A 229 8.36 -5.14 -1.46
C GLU A 229 9.30 -4.75 -2.62
N GLY A 230 9.08 -3.58 -3.23
CA GLY A 230 9.80 -3.11 -4.41
C GLY A 230 9.25 -3.68 -5.72
N GLY A 231 8.09 -4.36 -5.65
CA GLY A 231 7.36 -4.80 -6.84
C GLY A 231 6.96 -3.59 -7.67
N ARG A 232 7.08 -3.72 -9.00
CA ARG A 232 6.73 -2.65 -9.96
C ARG A 232 6.16 -3.26 -11.22
N LEU A 233 4.93 -2.93 -11.51
CA LEU A 233 4.19 -3.46 -12.65
C LEU A 233 3.66 -2.31 -13.52
N LYS A 234 3.88 -2.38 -14.84
CA LYS A 234 3.25 -1.51 -15.82
C LYS A 234 1.91 -2.10 -16.24
N GLY A 235 0.87 -1.28 -16.37
CA GLY A 235 -0.42 -1.73 -16.84
C GLY A 235 -1.28 -0.63 -17.41
N THR A 236 -2.44 -1.00 -17.90
CA THR A 236 -3.44 -0.09 -18.46
C THR A 236 -4.54 0.25 -17.45
N LYS A 237 -4.78 -0.62 -16.46
CA LYS A 237 -5.72 -0.37 -15.37
C LYS A 237 -5.27 -1.10 -14.12
N PHE A 238 -5.44 -0.44 -12.98
CA PHE A 238 -5.20 -0.99 -11.65
C PHE A 238 -6.24 -0.48 -10.66
N SER A 239 -6.50 -1.30 -9.65
CA SER A 239 -7.20 -0.90 -8.44
C SER A 239 -6.47 -1.45 -7.22
N VAL A 240 -6.30 -0.65 -6.17
CA VAL A 240 -5.50 -1.00 -4.98
C VAL A 240 -6.27 -0.64 -3.71
N GLY A 241 -6.18 -1.51 -2.73
CA GLY A 241 -6.85 -1.39 -1.44
C GLY A 241 -7.89 -2.47 -1.20
N SER A 242 -8.54 -2.46 -0.03
CA SER A 242 -9.52 -3.47 0.40
C SER A 242 -10.76 -3.56 -0.51
N GLY A 243 -11.19 -2.44 -1.08
CA GLY A 243 -12.32 -2.38 -2.02
C GLY A 243 -11.95 -2.68 -3.47
N SER A 244 -10.67 -2.94 -3.77
CA SER A 244 -10.21 -3.15 -5.16
C SER A 244 -10.94 -4.26 -5.92
N PRO A 245 -11.36 -5.41 -5.33
CA PRO A 245 -12.08 -6.43 -6.08
C PRO A 245 -13.42 -5.93 -6.64
N TYR A 246 -14.11 -5.11 -5.88
CA TYR A 246 -15.39 -4.54 -6.30
C TYR A 246 -15.22 -3.47 -7.39
N ALA A 247 -14.18 -2.64 -7.26
CA ALA A 247 -13.84 -1.65 -8.29
C ALA A 247 -13.44 -2.33 -9.60
N TYR A 248 -12.66 -3.43 -9.54
CA TYR A 248 -12.33 -4.20 -10.74
C TYR A 248 -13.55 -4.75 -11.45
N GLY A 249 -14.58 -5.23 -10.72
CA GLY A 249 -15.81 -5.74 -11.33
C GLY A 249 -16.50 -4.70 -12.21
N VAL A 250 -16.53 -3.43 -11.76
CA VAL A 250 -17.11 -2.32 -12.55
C VAL A 250 -16.19 -1.92 -13.70
N LEU A 251 -14.88 -1.83 -13.44
CA LEU A 251 -13.90 -1.49 -14.48
C LEU A 251 -13.85 -2.54 -15.58
N ASP A 252 -13.91 -3.83 -15.25
CA ASP A 252 -13.83 -4.90 -16.24
C ASP A 252 -15.06 -4.93 -17.15
N SER A 253 -16.23 -4.55 -16.65
CA SER A 253 -17.46 -4.50 -17.44
C SER A 253 -17.61 -3.22 -18.26
N GLY A 254 -17.10 -2.08 -17.78
CA GLY A 254 -17.34 -0.77 -18.40
C GLY A 254 -16.16 -0.16 -19.15
N TYR A 255 -14.94 -0.66 -18.92
CA TYR A 255 -13.73 -0.06 -19.51
C TYR A 255 -13.64 -0.27 -21.01
N LYS A 256 -13.40 0.84 -21.71
CA LYS A 256 -13.00 0.90 -23.14
C LYS A 256 -11.88 1.94 -23.28
N TYR A 257 -11.01 1.76 -24.26
CA TYR A 257 -9.91 2.69 -24.48
C TYR A 257 -10.37 4.03 -25.06
N ASP A 258 -11.42 4.04 -25.85
CA ASP A 258 -11.96 5.19 -26.61
C ASP A 258 -13.00 6.01 -25.85
N LEU A 259 -13.12 5.82 -24.52
CA LEU A 259 -13.98 6.64 -23.67
C LEU A 259 -13.60 8.13 -23.79
N THR A 260 -14.62 8.99 -23.70
CA THR A 260 -14.44 10.42 -23.47
C THR A 260 -14.05 10.70 -22.01
N VAL A 261 -13.57 11.92 -21.72
CA VAL A 261 -13.20 12.31 -20.34
C VAL A 261 -14.39 12.15 -19.38
N ASP A 262 -15.58 12.57 -19.81
CA ASP A 262 -16.80 12.50 -18.98
C ASP A 262 -17.24 11.04 -18.72
N GLU A 263 -17.22 10.20 -19.75
CA GLU A 263 -17.52 8.76 -19.60
C GLU A 263 -16.51 8.05 -18.72
N ALA A 264 -15.22 8.37 -18.88
CA ALA A 264 -14.16 7.81 -18.05
C ALA A 264 -14.26 8.28 -16.59
N ALA A 265 -14.62 9.54 -16.36
CA ALA A 265 -14.86 10.07 -15.02
C ALA A 265 -16.07 9.41 -14.35
N GLU A 266 -17.16 9.20 -15.09
CA GLU A 266 -18.35 8.51 -14.59
C GLU A 266 -18.05 7.04 -14.29
N LEU A 267 -17.32 6.34 -15.15
CA LEU A 267 -16.88 4.97 -14.88
C LEU A 267 -16.03 4.88 -13.61
N ALA A 268 -15.08 5.79 -13.43
CA ALA A 268 -14.24 5.85 -12.25
C ALA A 268 -15.05 6.13 -10.98
N ARG A 269 -15.98 7.08 -11.03
CA ARG A 269 -16.88 7.44 -9.93
C ARG A 269 -17.77 6.25 -9.54
N ARG A 270 -18.38 5.58 -10.52
CA ARG A 270 -19.18 4.37 -10.33
C ARG A 270 -18.39 3.24 -9.68
N ALA A 271 -17.15 3.02 -10.13
CA ALA A 271 -16.30 1.98 -9.57
C ALA A 271 -15.95 2.24 -8.10
N ILE A 272 -15.67 3.51 -7.73
CA ILE A 272 -15.46 3.89 -6.32
C ILE A 272 -16.76 3.73 -5.52
N TYR A 273 -17.90 4.19 -6.06
CA TYR A 273 -19.20 4.04 -5.39
C TYR A 273 -19.50 2.56 -5.07
N HIS A 274 -19.43 1.66 -6.05
CA HIS A 274 -19.70 0.24 -5.83
C HIS A 274 -18.71 -0.40 -4.83
N ALA A 275 -17.45 0.03 -4.86
CA ALA A 275 -16.48 -0.43 -3.88
C ALA A 275 -16.83 0.05 -2.47
N THR A 276 -17.18 1.31 -2.28
CA THR A 276 -17.57 1.86 -0.96
C THR A 276 -18.87 1.26 -0.42
N PHE A 277 -19.78 0.85 -1.29
CA PHE A 277 -21.03 0.19 -0.91
C PHE A 277 -20.80 -1.23 -0.36
N ARG A 278 -19.79 -1.95 -0.88
CA ARG A 278 -19.48 -3.33 -0.50
C ARG A 278 -18.37 -3.45 0.54
N ASP A 279 -17.39 -2.55 0.51
CA ASP A 279 -16.27 -2.51 1.46
C ASP A 279 -16.56 -1.48 2.57
N GLY A 280 -16.97 -1.95 3.73
CA GLY A 280 -17.23 -1.08 4.89
C GLY A 280 -16.03 -0.25 5.35
N ALA A 281 -14.82 -0.61 4.94
CA ALA A 281 -13.59 0.13 5.26
C ALA A 281 -13.30 1.27 4.27
N SER A 282 -13.97 1.31 3.11
CA SER A 282 -13.95 2.40 2.13
C SER A 282 -15.20 3.27 2.24
N GLY A 283 -15.12 4.56 1.88
CA GLY A 283 -16.28 5.47 1.96
C GLY A 283 -15.89 6.95 1.91
N GLY A 284 -16.83 7.82 2.28
CA GLY A 284 -16.65 9.27 2.29
C GLY A 284 -16.91 9.88 0.90
N VAL A 285 -15.90 10.47 0.30
CA VAL A 285 -16.00 11.20 -0.98
C VAL A 285 -15.28 10.42 -2.08
N ALA A 286 -15.94 10.23 -3.21
CA ALA A 286 -15.33 9.73 -4.45
C ALA A 286 -14.65 10.90 -5.17
N SER A 287 -13.33 10.97 -5.13
CA SER A 287 -12.54 12.00 -5.80
C SER A 287 -12.01 11.47 -7.12
N VAL A 288 -12.23 12.23 -8.22
CA VAL A 288 -11.83 11.85 -9.57
C VAL A 288 -10.89 12.91 -10.15
N TYR A 289 -9.76 12.46 -10.71
CA TYR A 289 -8.73 13.28 -11.32
C TYR A 289 -8.42 12.77 -12.72
N HIS A 290 -8.18 13.68 -13.63
CA HIS A 290 -7.70 13.42 -14.98
C HIS A 290 -6.26 13.91 -15.13
N VAL A 291 -5.40 13.09 -15.73
CA VAL A 291 -4.01 13.44 -16.06
C VAL A 291 -3.87 13.40 -17.58
N GLY A 292 -3.72 14.57 -18.16
CA GLY A 292 -3.56 14.75 -19.60
C GLY A 292 -2.23 15.42 -19.99
N PRO A 293 -2.07 15.80 -21.26
CA PRO A 293 -0.83 16.41 -21.78
C PRO A 293 -0.52 17.77 -21.12
N ASN A 294 -1.53 18.48 -20.63
CA ASN A 294 -1.40 19.79 -19.98
C ASN A 294 -1.23 19.69 -18.45
N GLY A 295 -1.14 18.48 -17.93
CA GLY A 295 -1.06 18.22 -16.49
C GLY A 295 -2.32 17.57 -15.95
N TRP A 296 -2.39 17.47 -14.61
CA TRP A 296 -3.55 16.89 -13.95
C TRP A 296 -4.58 17.97 -13.56
N THR A 297 -5.84 17.56 -13.57
CA THR A 297 -6.98 18.35 -13.10
C THR A 297 -7.87 17.50 -12.21
N LYS A 298 -8.43 18.09 -11.15
CA LYS A 298 -9.48 17.45 -10.36
C LYS A 298 -10.81 17.71 -11.05
N LEU A 299 -11.52 16.64 -11.42
CA LEU A 299 -12.82 16.73 -12.10
C LEU A 299 -13.97 16.80 -11.12
N SER A 300 -13.98 15.93 -10.10
CA SER A 300 -15.07 15.87 -9.14
C SER A 300 -14.63 15.41 -7.75
N GLY A 301 -15.55 15.56 -6.79
CA GLY A 301 -15.43 15.06 -5.43
C GLY A 301 -16.82 14.97 -4.85
N ASP A 302 -17.47 13.82 -5.07
CA ASP A 302 -18.89 13.60 -4.78
C ASP A 302 -19.03 12.72 -3.55
N ASP A 303 -19.94 13.07 -2.63
CA ASP A 303 -20.25 12.22 -1.49
C ASP A 303 -20.89 10.92 -1.95
N VAL A 304 -20.38 9.78 -1.44
CA VAL A 304 -20.86 8.46 -1.88
C VAL A 304 -22.31 8.17 -1.43
N GLY A 305 -22.76 8.83 -0.36
CA GLY A 305 -24.17 8.74 0.09
C GLY A 305 -25.11 9.46 -0.88
N GLU A 306 -24.73 10.66 -1.35
CA GLU A 306 -25.50 11.41 -2.35
C GLU A 306 -25.52 10.68 -3.69
N LEU A 307 -24.38 10.08 -4.09
CA LEU A 307 -24.31 9.25 -5.30
C LEU A 307 -25.25 8.05 -5.25
N HIS A 308 -25.50 7.47 -4.07
CA HIS A 308 -26.45 6.37 -3.92
C HIS A 308 -27.85 6.78 -4.38
N TYR A 309 -28.35 7.89 -3.88
CA TYR A 309 -29.70 8.37 -4.26
C TYR A 309 -29.76 8.88 -5.71
N SER A 310 -28.64 9.33 -6.26
CA SER A 310 -28.55 9.69 -7.68
C SER A 310 -28.63 8.47 -8.59
N TYR A 311 -27.96 7.37 -8.24
CA TYR A 311 -27.96 6.14 -9.02
C TYR A 311 -29.21 5.26 -8.79
N TYR A 312 -29.79 5.35 -7.60
CA TYR A 312 -30.97 4.57 -7.20
C TYR A 312 -32.00 5.50 -6.55
N PRO A 313 -32.72 6.32 -7.38
CA PRO A 313 -33.73 7.20 -6.85
C PRO A 313 -34.88 6.37 -6.26
N VAL A 314 -35.32 6.72 -5.04
CA VAL A 314 -36.50 6.11 -4.41
C VAL A 314 -37.74 6.76 -4.99
N GLU A 315 -38.62 5.98 -5.59
CA GLU A 315 -39.90 6.50 -6.11
C GLU A 315 -40.82 6.89 -4.94
N PRO A 316 -41.38 8.12 -4.93
CA PRO A 316 -42.20 8.61 -3.79
C PRO A 316 -43.38 7.72 -3.44
N ALA A 317 -43.99 7.03 -4.44
CA ALA A 317 -45.13 6.14 -4.26
C ALA A 317 -44.82 4.91 -3.36
N ILE A 318 -43.57 4.43 -3.34
CA ILE A 318 -43.16 3.30 -2.50
C ILE A 318 -43.06 3.73 -1.05
N VAL A 319 -42.59 4.94 -0.79
CA VAL A 319 -42.45 5.51 0.59
C VAL A 319 -43.85 5.73 1.21
N GLU A 320 -44.83 6.20 0.45
CA GLU A 320 -46.19 6.37 0.93
C GLU A 320 -46.87 5.03 1.26
N GLN A 321 -46.62 3.97 0.51
CA GLN A 321 -47.14 2.63 0.80
C GLN A 321 -46.55 2.03 2.06
N GLU A 322 -45.26 2.09 2.22
CA GLU A 322 -44.56 1.57 3.44
C GLU A 322 -44.96 2.34 4.71
N MET A 323 -45.13 3.67 4.63
CA MET A 323 -45.61 4.48 5.74
C MET A 323 -47.07 4.22 6.10
N THR A 324 -47.92 3.94 5.10
CA THR A 324 -49.34 3.63 5.36
C THR A 324 -49.52 2.25 5.98
N GLU A 325 -48.74 1.26 5.58
CA GLU A 325 -48.74 -0.08 6.17
C GLU A 325 -48.17 -0.07 7.59
N ALA A 326 -47.15 0.73 7.87
CA ALA A 326 -46.57 0.88 9.21
C ALA A 326 -47.50 1.61 10.22
N VAL A 327 -48.40 2.42 9.76
CA VAL A 327 -49.40 3.12 10.61
C VAL A 327 -50.64 2.27 10.89
N VAL A 328 -50.89 1.25 10.08
CA VAL A 328 -52.07 0.37 10.21
C VAL A 328 -51.73 -0.93 10.98
N ALA A 329 -50.46 -1.26 11.19
CA ALA A 329 -49.95 -2.38 12.00
C ALA A 329 -49.65 -1.94 13.44
#